data_d53ac3d3b3fb87612b6fae737a48aab1
#
_entry.id   d53ac3d3b3fb87612b6fae737a48aab1
#
_cell.length_a   1.000
_cell.length_b   1.000
_cell.length_c   1.000
_cell.angle_alpha   90.00
_cell.angle_beta   90.00
_cell.angle_gamma   90.00
#
_symmetry.space_group_name_H-M   'P 1'
#
loop_
_entity.id
_entity.type
_entity.pdbx_description
1 polymer ?
#
loop_
_entity_poly.entity_id
_entity_poly.type
_entity_poly.pdbx_seq_one_letter_code
_entity_poly.pdbx_strand_id
1 'polypeptide(L)'
;MGSFFAGIKAGTLSGILYIGGLAVFNVVLLYALQNSALHAISQAYPQSCPLTPNVNGSAADCFQSVVAVDVPFIAFVAFFITLIYAGVFGLYYDSLPNLGSTVKGLIFAAVIGLSLVFFGFSGYVFDFESGVATALVMLIWTPFFGYLLGRLYKKYTREVEFSSQNPELLKIIVDGRDSTGRVKTFATTSNHKLRAEVAEDASFKEWQAAGGISLEDARSFETTMEVNDKGKIVGNVGTKY
;
A
#
# COMPACT_ATOMS: atom_id res chain seq x y z
N MET A 1 -2.61 10.43 -9.71
CA MET A 1 -2.86 9.40 -8.70
C MET A 1 -2.01 8.19 -9.03
N GLY A 2 -1.41 7.58 -8.02
CA GLY A 2 -0.66 6.35 -8.21
C GLY A 2 -1.56 5.15 -8.55
N SER A 3 -0.99 3.97 -8.67
CA SER A 3 -1.70 2.78 -9.09
C SER A 3 -2.14 1.93 -7.90
N PHE A 4 -3.45 1.78 -7.70
CA PHE A 4 -4.03 0.88 -6.69
C PHE A 4 -3.54 -0.57 -6.86
N PHE A 5 -3.56 -1.08 -8.09
CA PHE A 5 -3.13 -2.46 -8.36
C PHE A 5 -1.63 -2.68 -8.14
N ALA A 6 -0.79 -1.68 -8.43
CA ALA A 6 0.63 -1.75 -8.09
C ALA A 6 0.83 -1.75 -6.56
N GLY A 7 0.00 -0.99 -5.84
CA GLY A 7 -0.06 -1.03 -4.37
C GLY A 7 -0.41 -2.42 -3.86
N ILE A 8 -1.46 -3.04 -4.39
CA ILE A 8 -1.85 -4.42 -4.04
C ILE A 8 -0.73 -5.41 -4.33
N LYS A 9 -0.10 -5.36 -5.51
CA LYS A 9 1.03 -6.25 -5.85
C LYS A 9 2.21 -6.10 -4.88
N ALA A 10 2.57 -4.86 -4.56
CA ALA A 10 3.62 -4.59 -3.57
C ALA A 10 3.20 -5.07 -2.17
N GLY A 11 1.94 -4.84 -1.80
CA GLY A 11 1.32 -5.24 -0.55
C GLY A 11 1.26 -6.74 -0.35
N THR A 12 1.04 -7.51 -1.41
CA THR A 12 0.98 -8.98 -1.31
C THR A 12 2.29 -9.53 -0.76
N LEU A 13 3.42 -9.19 -1.37
CA LEU A 13 4.72 -9.70 -0.91
C LEU A 13 5.16 -9.09 0.41
N SER A 14 5.02 -7.77 0.58
CA SER A 14 5.36 -7.11 1.85
C SER A 14 4.44 -7.55 2.98
N GLY A 15 3.14 -7.79 2.70
CA GLY A 15 2.15 -8.26 3.66
C GLY A 15 2.41 -9.69 4.11
N ILE A 16 2.76 -10.60 3.20
CA ILE A 16 3.14 -11.97 3.57
C ILE A 16 4.33 -11.96 4.54
N LEU A 17 5.38 -11.19 4.22
CA LEU A 17 6.57 -11.09 5.08
C LEU A 17 6.25 -10.40 6.42
N TYR A 18 5.43 -9.36 6.39
CA TYR A 18 5.03 -8.61 7.58
C TYR A 18 4.15 -9.45 8.51
N ILE A 19 3.03 -9.97 7.99
CA ILE A 19 2.06 -10.73 8.79
C ILE A 19 2.63 -12.10 9.19
N GLY A 20 3.34 -12.77 8.28
CA GLY A 20 4.02 -14.03 8.59
C GLY A 20 5.05 -13.87 9.70
N GLY A 21 5.88 -12.83 9.63
CA GLY A 21 6.83 -12.50 10.69
C GLY A 21 6.15 -12.16 12.02
N LEU A 22 5.07 -11.35 11.99
CA LEU A 22 4.28 -11.06 13.19
C LEU A 22 3.64 -12.32 13.79
N ALA A 23 3.07 -13.20 12.98
CA ALA A 23 2.46 -14.44 13.45
C ALA A 23 3.51 -15.35 14.14
N VAL A 24 4.66 -15.55 13.51
CA VAL A 24 5.77 -16.31 14.11
C VAL A 24 6.23 -15.68 15.42
N PHE A 25 6.41 -14.35 15.43
CA PHE A 25 6.83 -13.65 16.63
C PHE A 25 5.78 -13.77 17.75
N ASN A 26 4.49 -13.61 17.44
CA ASN A 26 3.42 -13.79 18.43
C ASN A 26 3.39 -15.22 19.01
N VAL A 27 3.56 -16.24 18.17
CA VAL A 27 3.66 -17.63 18.64
C VAL A 27 4.85 -17.79 19.59
N VAL A 28 6.03 -17.29 19.21
CA VAL A 28 7.22 -17.34 20.07
C VAL A 28 6.99 -16.62 21.40
N LEU A 29 6.37 -15.43 21.35
CA LEU A 29 6.07 -14.65 22.54
C LEU A 29 5.06 -15.36 23.44
N LEU A 30 3.99 -15.95 22.88
CA LEU A 30 3.01 -16.74 23.62
C LEU A 30 3.66 -17.92 24.37
N TYR A 31 4.58 -18.64 23.71
CA TYR A 31 5.31 -19.72 24.36
C TYR A 31 6.32 -19.22 25.40
N ALA A 32 6.99 -18.10 25.13
CA ALA A 32 7.93 -17.50 26.09
C ALA A 32 7.22 -17.00 27.37
N LEU A 33 5.98 -16.51 27.22
CA LEU A 33 5.13 -16.02 28.31
C LEU A 33 4.03 -17.03 28.68
N GLN A 34 4.23 -18.33 28.42
CA GLN A 34 3.18 -19.35 28.57
C GLN A 34 2.52 -19.36 29.93
N ASN A 35 3.29 -19.21 31.01
CA ASN A 35 2.74 -19.21 32.37
C ASN A 35 1.80 -18.03 32.63
N SER A 36 2.18 -16.84 32.16
CA SER A 36 1.36 -15.63 32.25
C SER A 36 0.10 -15.72 31.37
N ALA A 37 0.25 -16.28 30.16
CA ALA A 37 -0.87 -16.51 29.24
C ALA A 37 -1.86 -17.53 29.81
N LEU A 38 -1.39 -18.65 30.35
CA LEU A 38 -2.23 -19.66 30.99
C LEU A 38 -2.97 -19.08 32.22
N HIS A 39 -2.30 -18.23 33.00
CA HIS A 39 -2.93 -17.56 34.15
C HIS A 39 -4.03 -16.59 33.68
N ALA A 40 -3.77 -15.75 32.68
CA ALA A 40 -4.75 -14.85 32.11
C ALA A 40 -5.96 -15.61 31.51
N ILE A 41 -5.72 -16.69 30.76
CA ILE A 41 -6.78 -17.53 30.23
C ILE A 41 -7.63 -18.14 31.33
N SER A 42 -7.02 -18.67 32.37
CA SER A 42 -7.74 -19.30 33.49
C SER A 42 -8.61 -18.31 34.27
N GLN A 43 -8.19 -17.05 34.34
CA GLN A 43 -8.97 -16.00 35.01
C GLN A 43 -10.10 -15.44 34.10
N ALA A 44 -9.80 -15.21 32.85
CA ALA A 44 -10.75 -14.61 31.92
C ALA A 44 -11.83 -15.59 31.44
N TYR A 45 -11.49 -16.89 31.37
CA TYR A 45 -12.36 -17.91 30.77
C TYR A 45 -12.37 -19.20 31.60
N PRO A 46 -12.97 -19.16 32.80
CA PRO A 46 -12.94 -20.31 33.72
C PRO A 46 -13.73 -21.53 33.24
N GLN A 47 -14.59 -21.39 32.22
CA GLN A 47 -15.51 -22.46 31.78
C GLN A 47 -15.48 -22.78 30.28
N SER A 48 -14.93 -21.92 29.41
CA SER A 48 -14.88 -22.16 27.96
C SER A 48 -13.85 -21.30 27.25
N CYS A 49 -13.24 -21.82 26.18
CA CYS A 49 -12.44 -21.03 25.24
C CYS A 49 -13.32 -20.10 24.38
N PRO A 50 -13.00 -18.80 24.26
CA PRO A 50 -13.90 -17.84 23.63
C PRO A 50 -14.11 -18.08 22.11
N LEU A 51 -13.13 -18.63 21.40
CA LEU A 51 -13.19 -18.84 19.96
C LEU A 51 -13.41 -20.30 19.55
N THR A 52 -13.31 -21.23 20.50
CA THR A 52 -13.65 -22.65 20.33
C THR A 52 -14.60 -23.11 21.44
N PRO A 53 -15.89 -22.73 21.36
CA PRO A 53 -16.87 -22.96 22.45
C PRO A 53 -17.12 -24.45 22.76
N ASN A 54 -16.65 -25.35 21.90
CA ASN A 54 -16.79 -26.79 22.09
C ASN A 54 -15.57 -27.44 22.80
N VAL A 55 -14.55 -26.68 23.15
CA VAL A 55 -13.40 -27.18 23.93
C VAL A 55 -13.69 -27.02 25.41
N ASN A 56 -14.36 -28.00 25.97
CA ASN A 56 -14.45 -28.18 27.43
C ASN A 56 -13.10 -28.73 27.94
N GLY A 57 -12.11 -27.84 28.05
CA GLY A 57 -10.75 -28.25 28.33
C GLY A 57 -10.08 -27.40 29.42
N SER A 58 -8.89 -27.82 29.80
CA SER A 58 -8.03 -27.09 30.71
C SER A 58 -7.55 -25.78 30.07
N ALA A 59 -6.99 -24.84 30.87
CA ALA A 59 -6.34 -23.63 30.34
C ALA A 59 -5.24 -23.96 29.31
N ALA A 60 -4.59 -25.12 29.44
CA ALA A 60 -3.59 -25.60 28.49
C ALA A 60 -4.22 -25.95 27.13
N ASP A 61 -5.38 -26.62 27.11
CA ASP A 61 -6.07 -26.96 25.86
C ASP A 61 -6.56 -25.69 25.16
N CYS A 62 -7.03 -24.70 25.95
CA CYS A 62 -7.40 -23.39 25.42
C CYS A 62 -6.20 -22.65 24.83
N PHE A 63 -5.05 -22.68 25.48
CA PHE A 63 -3.82 -22.09 24.96
C PHE A 63 -3.40 -22.71 23.63
N GLN A 64 -3.45 -24.05 23.53
CA GLN A 64 -3.16 -24.73 22.27
C GLN A 64 -4.13 -24.36 21.15
N SER A 65 -5.41 -24.22 21.48
CA SER A 65 -6.43 -23.75 20.52
C SER A 65 -6.16 -22.32 20.03
N VAL A 66 -5.80 -21.40 20.93
CA VAL A 66 -5.43 -20.03 20.56
C VAL A 66 -4.25 -20.04 19.59
N VAL A 67 -3.20 -20.79 19.87
CA VAL A 67 -2.02 -20.86 18.99
C VAL A 67 -2.37 -21.51 17.64
N ALA A 68 -3.17 -22.58 17.63
CA ALA A 68 -3.44 -23.37 16.41
C ALA A 68 -4.53 -22.76 15.51
N VAL A 69 -5.48 -22.04 16.09
CA VAL A 69 -6.66 -21.52 15.35
C VAL A 69 -6.70 -20.00 15.31
N ASP A 70 -6.59 -19.35 16.46
CA ASP A 70 -6.82 -17.90 16.55
C ASP A 70 -5.68 -17.10 15.91
N VAL A 71 -4.43 -17.46 16.17
CA VAL A 71 -3.27 -16.77 15.58
C VAL A 71 -3.29 -16.87 14.05
N PRO A 72 -3.48 -18.04 13.41
CA PRO A 72 -3.64 -18.12 11.96
C PRO A 72 -4.84 -17.36 11.42
N PHE A 73 -5.99 -17.39 12.10
CA PHE A 73 -7.18 -16.66 11.68
C PHE A 73 -6.99 -15.16 11.72
N ILE A 74 -6.43 -14.63 12.81
CA ILE A 74 -6.12 -13.20 12.95
C ILE A 74 -5.09 -12.79 11.90
N ALA A 75 -4.05 -13.60 11.67
CA ALA A 75 -3.05 -13.34 10.64
C ALA A 75 -3.69 -13.27 9.24
N PHE A 76 -4.62 -14.18 8.94
CA PHE A 76 -5.35 -14.18 7.67
C PHE A 76 -6.16 -12.89 7.49
N VAL A 77 -6.96 -12.49 8.48
CA VAL A 77 -7.74 -11.24 8.43
C VAL A 77 -6.82 -10.02 8.31
N ALA A 78 -5.75 -9.97 9.11
CA ALA A 78 -4.77 -8.88 9.08
C ALA A 78 -4.07 -8.76 7.73
N PHE A 79 -3.83 -9.87 7.05
CA PHE A 79 -3.27 -9.87 5.69
C PHE A 79 -4.19 -9.14 4.70
N PHE A 80 -5.49 -9.41 4.69
CA PHE A 80 -6.42 -8.69 3.81
C PHE A 80 -6.52 -7.20 4.12
N ILE A 81 -6.53 -6.84 5.41
CA ILE A 81 -6.48 -5.44 5.83
C ILE A 81 -5.19 -4.78 5.30
N THR A 82 -4.06 -5.46 5.40
CA THR A 82 -2.77 -4.98 4.89
C THR A 82 -2.80 -4.76 3.37
N LEU A 83 -3.49 -5.61 2.60
CA LEU A 83 -3.66 -5.43 1.16
C LEU A 83 -4.48 -4.17 0.85
N ILE A 84 -5.55 -3.92 1.60
CA ILE A 84 -6.36 -2.69 1.43
C ILE A 84 -5.48 -1.46 1.69
N TYR A 85 -4.71 -1.44 2.77
CA TYR A 85 -3.79 -0.34 3.07
C TYR A 85 -2.74 -0.15 1.97
N ALA A 86 -2.18 -1.22 1.44
CA ALA A 86 -1.22 -1.14 0.35
C ALA A 86 -1.85 -0.60 -0.95
N GLY A 87 -3.10 -0.96 -1.23
CA GLY A 87 -3.88 -0.37 -2.33
C GLY A 87 -4.10 1.13 -2.13
N VAL A 88 -4.49 1.54 -0.92
CA VAL A 88 -4.65 2.96 -0.55
C VAL A 88 -3.32 3.72 -0.67
N PHE A 89 -2.21 3.13 -0.20
CA PHE A 89 -0.87 3.69 -0.43
C PHE A 89 -0.60 3.93 -1.92
N GLY A 90 -0.92 2.94 -2.76
CA GLY A 90 -0.76 3.06 -4.20
C GLY A 90 -1.59 4.21 -4.80
N LEU A 91 -2.83 4.42 -4.34
CA LEU A 91 -3.68 5.53 -4.80
C LEU A 91 -3.12 6.90 -4.42
N TYR A 92 -2.64 7.03 -3.20
CA TYR A 92 -2.16 8.32 -2.66
C TYR A 92 -0.67 8.57 -2.87
N TYR A 93 0.06 7.64 -3.49
CA TYR A 93 1.51 7.72 -3.65
C TYR A 93 1.99 9.04 -4.26
N ASP A 94 1.34 9.51 -5.33
CA ASP A 94 1.70 10.77 -6.01
C ASP A 94 1.30 12.02 -5.22
N SER A 95 0.37 11.88 -4.25
CA SER A 95 -0.06 12.97 -3.37
C SER A 95 0.85 13.14 -2.15
N LEU A 96 1.69 12.15 -1.85
CA LEU A 96 2.69 12.25 -0.79
C LEU A 96 3.81 13.21 -1.20
N PRO A 97 4.48 13.88 -0.25
CA PRO A 97 5.60 14.78 -0.52
C PRO A 97 6.61 14.16 -1.48
N ASN A 98 7.32 14.98 -2.27
CA ASN A 98 8.28 14.50 -3.27
C ASN A 98 9.55 13.93 -2.61
N LEU A 99 9.40 12.76 -2.00
CA LEU A 99 10.40 11.99 -1.29
C LEU A 99 10.62 10.65 -1.99
N GLY A 100 11.72 10.00 -1.72
CA GLY A 100 11.97 8.65 -2.25
C GLY A 100 10.87 7.65 -1.83
N SER A 101 10.58 6.66 -2.69
CA SER A 101 9.46 5.73 -2.49
C SER A 101 9.51 4.97 -1.15
N THR A 102 10.71 4.65 -0.67
CA THR A 102 10.92 4.03 0.64
C THR A 102 10.49 4.96 1.78
N VAL A 103 10.83 6.24 1.68
CA VAL A 103 10.43 7.25 2.69
C VAL A 103 8.93 7.46 2.67
N LYS A 104 8.30 7.51 1.49
CA LYS A 104 6.83 7.55 1.36
C LYS A 104 6.17 6.34 2.03
N GLY A 105 6.71 5.15 1.83
CA GLY A 105 6.25 3.92 2.49
C GLY A 105 6.39 3.98 4.01
N LEU A 106 7.51 4.48 4.52
CA LEU A 106 7.73 4.66 5.95
C LEU A 106 6.75 5.67 6.58
N ILE A 107 6.53 6.81 5.94
CA ILE A 107 5.56 7.82 6.40
C ILE A 107 4.16 7.21 6.45
N PHE A 108 3.76 6.52 5.40
CA PHE A 108 2.45 5.88 5.33
C PHE A 108 2.28 4.81 6.41
N ALA A 109 3.29 3.97 6.62
CA ALA A 109 3.30 2.96 7.66
C ALA A 109 3.28 3.57 9.07
N ALA A 110 3.97 4.68 9.29
CA ALA A 110 3.94 5.38 10.58
C ALA A 110 2.52 5.87 10.92
N VAL A 111 1.80 6.44 9.95
CA VAL A 111 0.39 6.87 10.14
C VAL A 111 -0.49 5.67 10.50
N ILE A 112 -0.36 4.55 9.77
CA ILE A 112 -1.12 3.33 10.06
C ILE A 112 -0.71 2.74 11.41
N GLY A 113 0.59 2.64 11.68
CA GLY A 113 1.13 2.09 12.92
C GLY A 113 0.63 2.84 14.15
N LEU A 114 0.62 4.16 14.10
CA LEU A 114 0.05 4.98 15.18
C LEU A 114 -1.44 4.70 15.38
N SER A 115 -2.21 4.54 14.30
CA SER A 115 -3.62 4.18 14.38
C SER A 115 -3.82 2.79 14.99
N LEU A 116 -3.04 1.79 14.57
CA LEU A 116 -3.10 0.42 15.08
C LEU A 116 -2.69 0.35 16.56
N VAL A 117 -1.67 1.10 16.97
CA VAL A 117 -1.27 1.22 18.37
C VAL A 117 -2.40 1.82 19.19
N PHE A 118 -3.03 2.89 18.72
CA PHE A 118 -4.16 3.52 19.42
C PHE A 118 -5.35 2.56 19.58
N PHE A 119 -5.73 1.84 18.51
CA PHE A 119 -6.81 0.85 18.59
C PHE A 119 -6.41 -0.40 19.38
N GLY A 120 -5.14 -0.82 19.31
CA GLY A 120 -4.60 -1.93 20.09
C GLY A 120 -4.68 -1.67 21.60
N PHE A 121 -4.30 -0.46 22.03
CA PHE A 121 -4.41 -0.07 23.44
C PHE A 121 -5.86 -0.05 23.94
N SER A 122 -6.83 0.32 23.10
CA SER A 122 -8.24 0.34 23.49
C SER A 122 -8.88 -1.04 23.56
N GLY A 123 -8.31 -2.05 22.92
CA GLY A 123 -8.82 -3.44 22.88
C GLY A 123 -8.18 -4.41 23.86
N TYR A 124 -7.03 -4.07 24.45
CA TYR A 124 -6.33 -4.95 25.39
C TYR A 124 -6.82 -4.76 26.82
N VAL A 125 -7.87 -5.52 27.16
CA VAL A 125 -8.42 -5.64 28.50
C VAL A 125 -7.56 -6.57 29.40
N PHE A 126 -6.52 -7.22 28.84
CA PHE A 126 -5.95 -8.40 29.47
C PHE A 126 -4.77 -8.16 30.42
N ASP A 127 -3.86 -7.28 30.09
CA ASP A 127 -2.71 -6.98 30.96
C ASP A 127 -1.87 -5.85 30.37
N PHE A 128 -1.43 -4.91 31.24
CA PHE A 128 -0.60 -3.77 30.83
C PHE A 128 0.74 -4.23 30.21
N GLU A 129 1.37 -5.28 30.76
CA GLU A 129 2.66 -5.77 30.25
C GLU A 129 2.56 -6.37 28.85
N SER A 130 1.54 -7.16 28.57
CA SER A 130 1.31 -7.73 27.24
C SER A 130 0.91 -6.67 26.21
N GLY A 131 0.15 -5.67 26.63
CA GLY A 131 -0.20 -4.50 25.82
C GLY A 131 1.03 -3.68 25.39
N VAL A 132 1.92 -3.40 26.33
CA VAL A 132 3.19 -2.70 26.06
C VAL A 132 4.09 -3.51 25.13
N ALA A 133 4.25 -4.81 25.38
CA ALA A 133 5.05 -5.68 24.52
C ALA A 133 4.53 -5.71 23.08
N THR A 134 3.22 -5.83 22.89
CA THR A 134 2.58 -5.80 21.56
C THR A 134 2.76 -4.45 20.87
N ALA A 135 2.59 -3.34 21.60
CA ALA A 135 2.81 -2.01 21.05
C ALA A 135 4.26 -1.79 20.61
N LEU A 136 5.24 -2.24 21.38
CA LEU A 136 6.67 -2.18 21.02
C LEU A 136 6.98 -2.99 19.77
N VAL A 137 6.40 -4.18 19.67
CA VAL A 137 6.55 -5.03 18.47
C VAL A 137 5.96 -4.34 17.24
N MET A 138 4.76 -3.78 17.34
CA MET A 138 4.14 -3.05 16.25
C MET A 138 4.96 -1.81 15.86
N LEU A 139 5.50 -1.07 16.81
CA LEU A 139 6.35 0.09 16.58
C LEU A 139 7.63 -0.24 15.79
N ILE A 140 8.22 -1.40 16.03
CA ILE A 140 9.43 -1.86 15.33
C ILE A 140 9.08 -2.47 13.97
N TRP A 141 8.00 -3.28 13.91
CA TRP A 141 7.66 -4.09 12.74
C TRP A 141 6.91 -3.32 11.65
N THR A 142 6.11 -2.31 12.04
CA THR A 142 5.37 -1.48 11.07
C THR A 142 6.29 -0.66 10.15
N PRO A 143 7.38 -0.03 10.61
CA PRO A 143 8.37 0.57 9.71
C PRO A 143 8.99 -0.40 8.72
N PHE A 144 9.23 -1.65 9.12
CA PHE A 144 9.72 -2.69 8.21
C PHE A 144 8.72 -2.96 7.07
N PHE A 145 7.43 -3.06 7.38
CA PHE A 145 6.38 -3.15 6.36
C PHE A 145 6.42 -1.95 5.41
N GLY A 146 6.47 -0.73 5.95
CA GLY A 146 6.54 0.50 5.15
C GLY A 146 7.75 0.57 4.24
N TYR A 147 8.92 0.17 4.75
CA TYR A 147 10.15 0.06 3.96
C TYR A 147 9.98 -0.90 2.78
N LEU A 148 9.49 -2.12 3.04
CA LEU A 148 9.25 -3.12 2.01
C LEU A 148 8.20 -2.66 1.00
N LEU A 149 7.08 -2.12 1.48
CA LEU A 149 6.01 -1.61 0.62
C LEU A 149 6.52 -0.54 -0.33
N GLY A 150 7.23 0.47 0.17
CA GLY A 150 7.78 1.53 -0.66
C GLY A 150 8.80 1.03 -1.69
N ARG A 151 9.68 0.10 -1.29
CA ARG A 151 10.68 -0.49 -2.18
C ARG A 151 10.05 -1.36 -3.28
N LEU A 152 9.07 -2.19 -2.92
CA LEU A 152 8.38 -3.06 -3.87
C LEU A 152 7.45 -2.27 -4.78
N TYR A 153 6.77 -1.23 -4.27
CA TYR A 153 5.95 -0.35 -5.09
C TYR A 153 6.76 0.27 -6.23
N LYS A 154 7.96 0.79 -5.93
CA LYS A 154 8.89 1.30 -6.96
C LYS A 154 9.27 0.26 -8.00
N LYS A 155 9.34 -1.03 -7.62
CA LYS A 155 9.63 -2.13 -8.56
C LYS A 155 8.48 -2.34 -9.55
N TYR A 156 7.24 -2.16 -9.12
CA TYR A 156 6.04 -2.40 -9.92
C TYR A 156 5.49 -1.16 -10.61
N THR A 157 6.14 -0.01 -10.46
CA THR A 157 5.70 1.25 -11.04
C THR A 157 6.81 1.94 -11.82
N ARG A 158 6.38 2.82 -12.73
CA ARG A 158 7.27 3.68 -13.52
C ARG A 158 6.77 5.12 -13.44
N GLU A 159 7.71 6.04 -13.38
CA GLU A 159 7.45 7.46 -13.37
C GLU A 159 7.43 7.98 -14.82
N VAL A 160 6.38 8.72 -15.16
CA VAL A 160 6.22 9.38 -16.45
C VAL A 160 6.07 10.88 -16.20
N GLU A 161 6.94 11.66 -16.83
CA GLU A 161 6.88 13.12 -16.83
C GLU A 161 6.03 13.60 -18.01
N PHE A 162 5.06 14.46 -17.72
CA PHE A 162 4.23 15.10 -18.72
C PHE A 162 4.61 16.57 -18.84
N SER A 163 5.00 17.02 -20.02
CA SER A 163 5.32 18.41 -20.26
C SER A 163 4.67 18.90 -21.56
N SER A 164 4.29 20.16 -21.60
CA SER A 164 3.86 20.87 -22.80
C SER A 164 4.92 21.89 -23.18
N GLN A 165 5.16 22.08 -24.48
CA GLN A 165 5.98 23.20 -24.94
C GLN A 165 5.36 24.56 -24.60
N ASN A 166 4.01 24.62 -24.58
CA ASN A 166 3.25 25.79 -24.18
C ASN A 166 2.09 25.37 -23.26
N PRO A 167 2.28 25.39 -21.92
CA PRO A 167 1.27 24.94 -20.95
C PRO A 167 -0.03 25.77 -20.97
N GLU A 168 0.02 27.01 -21.46
CA GLU A 168 -1.16 27.88 -21.57
C GLU A 168 -2.06 27.45 -22.74
N LEU A 169 -1.46 26.91 -23.81
CA LEU A 169 -2.17 26.48 -25.01
C LEU A 169 -2.55 25.00 -25.03
N LEU A 170 -1.91 24.16 -24.21
CA LEU A 170 -2.13 22.73 -24.19
C LEU A 170 -2.17 22.19 -22.78
N LYS A 171 -3.30 21.57 -22.41
CA LYS A 171 -3.41 20.71 -21.24
C LYS A 171 -3.31 19.24 -21.65
N ILE A 172 -2.56 18.49 -20.87
CA ILE A 172 -2.37 17.05 -21.04
C ILE A 172 -3.26 16.31 -20.08
N ILE A 173 -4.27 15.64 -20.58
CA ILE A 173 -5.22 14.87 -19.79
C ILE A 173 -4.86 13.39 -19.86
N VAL A 174 -4.66 12.76 -18.71
CA VAL A 174 -4.39 11.32 -18.59
C VAL A 174 -5.50 10.70 -17.76
N ASP A 175 -6.21 9.73 -18.32
CA ASP A 175 -7.36 9.06 -17.69
C ASP A 175 -8.39 10.07 -17.12
N GLY A 176 -8.68 11.12 -17.90
CA GLY A 176 -9.63 12.18 -17.52
C GLY A 176 -9.11 13.20 -16.50
N ARG A 177 -7.80 13.25 -16.21
CA ARG A 177 -7.21 14.17 -15.21
C ARG A 177 -6.07 14.98 -15.80
N ASP A 178 -6.05 16.26 -15.48
CA ASP A 178 -4.94 17.14 -15.86
C ASP A 178 -3.61 16.66 -15.25
N SER A 179 -2.64 16.48 -16.12
CA SER A 179 -1.31 15.97 -15.82
C SER A 179 -0.21 16.88 -16.32
N THR A 180 -0.56 18.03 -16.88
CA THR A 180 0.37 19.00 -17.47
C THR A 180 1.42 19.45 -16.45
N GLY A 181 2.70 19.36 -16.81
CA GLY A 181 3.81 19.75 -15.94
C GLY A 181 4.01 18.83 -14.71
N ARG A 182 3.41 17.65 -14.68
CA ARG A 182 3.47 16.74 -13.53
C ARG A 182 4.21 15.46 -13.85
N VAL A 183 4.80 14.89 -12.82
CA VAL A 183 5.29 13.51 -12.84
C VAL A 183 4.21 12.63 -12.21
N LYS A 184 3.80 11.58 -12.92
CA LYS A 184 2.84 10.58 -12.42
C LYS A 184 3.44 9.19 -12.41
N THR A 185 2.95 8.37 -11.52
CA THR A 185 3.41 7.00 -11.34
C THR A 185 2.35 6.01 -11.85
N PHE A 186 2.75 5.15 -12.78
CA PHE A 186 1.91 4.14 -13.40
C PHE A 186 2.41 2.74 -13.11
N ALA A 187 1.51 1.75 -13.17
CA ALA A 187 1.92 0.36 -13.13
C ALA A 187 2.72 0.01 -14.40
N THR A 188 3.73 -0.84 -14.28
CA THR A 188 4.48 -1.36 -15.43
C THR A 188 3.54 -2.15 -16.34
N THR A 189 3.69 -2.03 -17.65
CA THR A 189 2.85 -2.67 -18.68
C THR A 189 1.36 -2.30 -18.58
N SER A 190 1.07 -1.03 -18.29
CA SER A 190 -0.28 -0.51 -18.21
C SER A 190 -0.59 0.43 -19.35
N ASN A 191 -1.84 0.38 -19.83
CA ASN A 191 -2.36 1.24 -20.88
C ASN A 191 -3.18 2.36 -20.28
N HIS A 192 -2.98 3.57 -20.77
CA HIS A 192 -3.64 4.78 -20.29
C HIS A 192 -4.11 5.64 -21.43
N LYS A 193 -5.28 6.26 -21.29
CA LYS A 193 -5.81 7.22 -22.26
C LYS A 193 -5.12 8.56 -22.10
N LEU A 194 -4.56 9.06 -23.20
CA LEU A 194 -3.90 10.34 -23.29
C LEU A 194 -4.72 11.25 -24.22
N ARG A 195 -5.06 12.44 -23.75
CA ARG A 195 -5.83 13.42 -24.52
C ARG A 195 -5.22 14.81 -24.42
N ALA A 196 -5.17 15.51 -25.54
CA ALA A 196 -4.83 16.93 -25.61
C ALA A 196 -6.09 17.79 -25.50
N GLU A 197 -6.12 18.72 -24.56
CA GLU A 197 -7.09 19.83 -24.55
C GLU A 197 -6.36 21.10 -24.99
N VAL A 198 -6.75 21.63 -26.15
CA VAL A 198 -6.05 22.71 -26.85
C VAL A 198 -6.90 23.98 -26.76
N ALA A 199 -6.28 25.14 -26.54
CA ALA A 199 -6.94 26.42 -26.57
C ALA A 199 -7.53 26.74 -27.97
N GLU A 200 -8.50 27.65 -28.07
CA GLU A 200 -9.23 27.91 -29.30
C GLU A 200 -8.36 28.45 -30.43
N ASP A 201 -7.30 29.18 -30.09
CA ASP A 201 -6.33 29.80 -31.00
C ASP A 201 -5.13 28.91 -31.34
N ALA A 202 -5.13 27.67 -30.85
CA ALA A 202 -4.07 26.71 -31.10
C ALA A 202 -4.55 25.44 -31.82
N SER A 203 -3.62 24.69 -32.38
CA SER A 203 -3.85 23.40 -33.00
C SER A 203 -2.88 22.38 -32.43
N PHE A 204 -3.39 21.18 -32.08
CA PHE A 204 -2.55 20.06 -31.71
C PHE A 204 -1.71 19.59 -32.89
N LYS A 205 -0.45 19.36 -32.68
CA LYS A 205 0.46 18.80 -33.71
C LYS A 205 0.75 17.33 -33.50
N GLU A 206 1.38 17.02 -32.38
CA GLU A 206 1.81 15.65 -32.09
C GLU A 206 2.19 15.45 -30.63
N TRP A 207 2.24 14.20 -30.22
CA TRP A 207 2.89 13.75 -28.99
C TRP A 207 4.31 13.29 -29.30
N GLN A 208 5.25 13.65 -28.46
CA GLN A 208 6.60 13.08 -28.46
C GLN A 208 6.78 12.24 -27.20
N ALA A 209 7.01 10.95 -27.35
CA ALA A 209 7.31 10.04 -26.29
C ALA A 209 8.81 9.70 -26.27
N ALA A 210 9.41 9.68 -25.09
CA ALA A 210 10.78 9.28 -24.87
C ALA A 210 10.87 8.27 -23.72
N GLY A 211 11.90 7.40 -23.76
CA GLY A 211 12.06 6.33 -22.78
C GLY A 211 11.21 5.09 -23.12
N GLY A 212 10.74 4.39 -22.09
CA GLY A 212 9.96 3.17 -22.23
C GLY A 212 8.47 3.38 -22.42
N ILE A 213 8.06 4.39 -23.19
CA ILE A 213 6.66 4.71 -23.46
C ILE A 213 6.39 4.53 -24.93
N SER A 214 5.36 3.76 -25.29
CA SER A 214 4.83 3.64 -26.63
C SER A 214 3.46 4.32 -26.74
N LEU A 215 3.20 4.92 -27.91
CA LEU A 215 1.94 5.56 -28.25
C LEU A 215 1.31 4.82 -29.43
N GLU A 216 0.00 4.60 -29.38
CA GLU A 216 -0.74 3.98 -30.47
C GLU A 216 -0.77 4.89 -31.69
N ASP A 217 -1.07 6.18 -31.49
CA ASP A 217 -1.01 7.22 -32.52
C ASP A 217 -0.48 8.54 -31.94
N ALA A 218 0.73 8.92 -32.34
CA ALA A 218 1.37 10.14 -31.88
C ALA A 218 0.76 11.42 -32.46
N ARG A 219 -0.02 11.35 -33.53
CA ARG A 219 -0.61 12.53 -34.19
C ARG A 219 -2.08 12.76 -33.82
N SER A 220 -2.72 11.78 -33.19
CA SER A 220 -4.08 11.95 -32.70
C SER A 220 -4.10 12.77 -31.41
N PHE A 221 -5.06 13.70 -31.30
CA PHE A 221 -5.28 14.46 -30.07
C PHE A 221 -5.74 13.57 -28.90
N GLU A 222 -6.26 12.38 -29.21
CA GLU A 222 -6.59 11.32 -28.23
C GLU A 222 -5.92 10.03 -28.67
N THR A 223 -5.12 9.43 -27.80
CA THR A 223 -4.36 8.21 -28.08
C THR A 223 -4.23 7.35 -26.83
N THR A 224 -3.78 6.12 -26.99
CA THR A 224 -3.42 5.24 -25.88
C THR A 224 -1.90 5.24 -25.70
N MET A 225 -1.45 5.40 -24.47
CA MET A 225 -0.04 5.20 -24.11
C MET A 225 0.13 3.90 -23.34
N GLU A 226 1.16 3.17 -23.65
CA GLU A 226 1.62 2.00 -22.90
C GLU A 226 2.91 2.36 -22.15
N VAL A 227 2.94 2.09 -20.85
CA VAL A 227 4.07 2.42 -19.98
C VAL A 227 4.84 1.15 -19.65
N ASN A 228 6.00 0.98 -20.26
CA ASN A 228 6.87 -0.18 -20.04
C ASN A 228 8.08 0.16 -19.16
N ASP A 229 8.58 1.39 -19.25
CA ASP A 229 9.65 1.91 -18.39
C ASP A 229 9.46 3.41 -18.16
N LYS A 230 10.39 4.01 -17.40
CA LYS A 230 10.42 5.46 -17.17
C LYS A 230 10.46 6.21 -18.49
N GLY A 231 9.77 7.32 -18.55
CA GLY A 231 9.77 8.11 -19.75
C GLY A 231 9.20 9.50 -19.58
N LYS A 232 9.11 10.18 -20.70
CA LYS A 232 8.59 11.54 -20.80
C LYS A 232 7.65 11.63 -21.99
N ILE A 233 6.55 12.33 -21.81
CA ILE A 233 5.63 12.72 -22.87
C ILE A 233 5.62 14.24 -23.00
N VAL A 234 5.82 14.70 -24.21
CA VAL A 234 5.75 16.13 -24.58
C VAL A 234 4.62 16.32 -25.58
N GLY A 235 3.68 17.18 -25.24
CA GLY A 235 2.64 17.61 -26.18
C GLY A 235 3.07 18.87 -26.92
N ASN A 236 2.97 18.83 -28.25
CA ASN A 236 3.34 19.91 -29.14
C ASN A 236 2.09 20.57 -29.75
N VAL A 237 2.06 21.90 -29.76
CA VAL A 237 1.01 22.71 -30.37
C VAL A 237 1.58 23.75 -31.32
N GLY A 238 0.77 24.17 -32.26
CA GLY A 238 1.02 25.33 -33.13
C GLY A 238 -0.09 26.33 -33.00
N THR A 239 0.22 27.59 -33.21
CA THR A 239 -0.79 28.65 -33.35
C THR A 239 -1.58 28.44 -34.64
N LYS A 240 -2.91 28.66 -34.60
CA LYS A 240 -3.73 28.84 -35.81
C LYS A 240 -3.49 30.23 -36.32
N TYR A 241 -2.88 30.37 -37.51
CA TYR A 241 -2.84 31.61 -38.25
C TYR A 241 -4.10 31.75 -39.10
#